data_e1efbd103e7bc0fd884b94eaf30a0f8a
#
_entry.id   e1efbd103e7bc0fd884b94eaf30a0f8a
#
_cell.length_a   1.000
_cell.length_b   1.000
_cell.length_c   1.000
_cell.angle_alpha   90.00
_cell.angle_beta   90.00
_cell.angle_gamma   90.00
#
_symmetry.space_group_name_H-M   'P 1'
#
loop_
_entity.id
_entity.type
_entity.pdbx_description
1 polymer ?
#
loop_
_entity_poly.entity_id
_entity_poly.type
_entity_poly.pdbx_seq_one_letter_code
_entity_poly.pdbx_strand_id
1 'polypeptide(L)'
;MTLALNTAAVCLLICEIDKMIDFSPTHAPTAVLVLASGDVFYGQGIGHIGSAVGEVCFNTAITGYQEILTDPSYAAQIVCFTFPHIGNTGTTVDDEEASSPRAEVAARGAIMRAQVTPASNWRSDTELGDWLSSRKIIGLSGIDTRALTAHIRENGMPNGVIAHDPKGVFDIEALIEEAKNWTGLVGADLAQDVASETGFDWTEARWVFPDGYKSQDNVKRVVLIDYGVKRNILRNLVSSGLAVTVVPAKTSAKDILSLKPDGIVLSNGPGDPAATGVYALPTIQKLIEADLPILGICLGHQMLALALGAKTVKMEQGHHGANHPVMDHTTNKVEIVSMNHGFAVDQESLPDTVEETHVSLFDGSNCGIRLKGKPVFSVQHHPEASPGPQDSYYLFERFAEMV
;
A
#
# COMPACT_ATOMS: atom_id res chain seq x y z
N MET A 1 -5.66 -19.09 -56.89
CA MET A 1 -4.22 -19.49 -56.73
C MET A 1 -3.83 -19.13 -55.29
N THR A 2 -4.05 -20.06 -54.36
CA THR A 2 -3.83 -19.85 -52.91
C THR A 2 -2.39 -20.24 -52.62
N LEU A 3 -1.54 -19.27 -52.25
CA LEU A 3 -0.19 -19.55 -51.79
C LEU A 3 -0.30 -20.18 -50.38
N ALA A 4 -0.12 -21.49 -50.31
CA ALA A 4 0.15 -22.16 -49.07
C ALA A 4 1.57 -21.81 -48.61
N LEU A 5 1.73 -20.90 -47.68
CA LEU A 5 2.99 -20.65 -46.99
C LEU A 5 3.38 -21.93 -46.23
N ASN A 6 4.51 -22.50 -46.59
CA ASN A 6 5.07 -23.71 -46.00
C ASN A 6 5.41 -23.42 -44.55
N THR A 7 4.76 -24.10 -43.60
CA THR A 7 4.88 -23.94 -42.15
C THR A 7 6.35 -24.04 -41.69
N ALA A 8 7.18 -24.84 -42.39
CA ALA A 8 8.61 -24.95 -42.11
C ALA A 8 9.39 -23.67 -42.45
N ALA A 9 9.00 -22.95 -43.54
CA ALA A 9 9.63 -21.68 -43.90
C ALA A 9 9.24 -20.55 -42.91
N VAL A 10 8.02 -20.57 -42.37
CA VAL A 10 7.57 -19.62 -41.34
C VAL A 10 8.28 -19.89 -40.01
N CYS A 11 8.45 -21.14 -39.60
CA CYS A 11 9.23 -21.49 -38.43
C CYS A 11 10.72 -21.14 -38.55
N LEU A 12 11.34 -21.32 -39.74
CA LEU A 12 12.72 -20.90 -40.00
C LEU A 12 12.86 -19.37 -39.95
N LEU A 13 11.91 -18.63 -40.51
CA LEU A 13 11.91 -17.16 -40.48
C LEU A 13 11.75 -16.61 -39.04
N ILE A 14 10.88 -17.24 -38.23
CA ILE A 14 10.72 -16.87 -36.81
C ILE A 14 12.00 -17.20 -36.04
N CYS A 15 12.63 -18.33 -36.28
CA CYS A 15 13.88 -18.72 -35.64
C CYS A 15 15.09 -17.85 -36.07
N GLU A 16 15.07 -17.28 -37.30
CA GLU A 16 16.10 -16.33 -37.78
C GLU A 16 15.83 -14.92 -37.26
N ILE A 17 14.56 -14.52 -37.08
CA ILE A 17 14.20 -13.24 -36.46
C ILE A 17 14.58 -13.25 -34.97
N ASP A 18 14.38 -14.35 -34.26
CA ASP A 18 14.83 -14.51 -32.85
C ASP A 18 16.37 -14.43 -32.71
N LYS A 19 17.12 -14.80 -33.77
CA LYS A 19 18.58 -14.68 -33.79
C LYS A 19 19.07 -13.29 -34.23
N MET A 20 18.22 -12.49 -34.88
CA MET A 20 18.58 -11.15 -35.36
C MET A 20 18.24 -10.04 -34.37
N ILE A 21 17.36 -10.32 -33.40
CA ILE A 21 17.07 -9.40 -32.33
C ILE A 21 17.79 -9.95 -31.10
N ASP A 22 19.07 -9.66 -30.96
CA ASP A 22 19.83 -9.91 -29.75
C ASP A 22 19.37 -8.90 -28.68
N PHE A 23 18.38 -9.31 -27.89
CA PHE A 23 17.98 -8.61 -26.69
C PHE A 23 18.94 -8.91 -25.53
N SER A 24 20.14 -9.39 -25.80
CA SER A 24 21.15 -9.48 -24.73
C SER A 24 21.30 -8.09 -24.12
N PRO A 25 21.10 -7.95 -22.81
CA PRO A 25 21.30 -6.67 -22.13
C PRO A 25 22.73 -6.22 -22.43
N THR A 26 22.89 -4.99 -22.87
CA THR A 26 24.21 -4.39 -23.21
C THR A 26 25.18 -4.42 -22.02
N HIS A 27 24.69 -4.78 -20.85
CA HIS A 27 25.44 -4.97 -19.60
C HIS A 27 24.96 -6.23 -18.87
N ALA A 28 25.89 -6.93 -18.21
CA ALA A 28 25.55 -8.04 -17.30
C ALA A 28 24.53 -7.57 -16.24
N PRO A 29 23.56 -8.41 -15.87
CA PRO A 29 22.56 -8.04 -14.87
C PRO A 29 23.24 -7.82 -13.50
N THR A 30 22.84 -6.75 -12.82
CA THR A 30 23.33 -6.40 -11.49
C THR A 30 22.25 -6.54 -10.42
N ALA A 31 21.04 -6.95 -10.79
CA ALA A 31 20.00 -7.29 -9.84
C ALA A 31 19.13 -8.43 -10.35
N VAL A 32 18.45 -9.09 -9.43
CA VAL A 32 17.59 -10.23 -9.69
C VAL A 32 16.38 -10.22 -8.75
N LEU A 33 15.22 -10.64 -9.26
CA LEU A 33 14.08 -11.10 -8.47
C LEU A 33 13.97 -12.60 -8.62
N VAL A 34 13.91 -13.32 -7.52
CA VAL A 34 13.73 -14.76 -7.46
C VAL A 34 12.44 -15.07 -6.69
N LEU A 35 11.50 -15.77 -7.31
CA LEU A 35 10.26 -16.18 -6.68
C LEU A 35 10.39 -17.56 -6.01
N ALA A 36 9.57 -17.81 -5.00
CA ALA A 36 9.51 -19.11 -4.33
C ALA A 36 9.14 -20.27 -5.28
N SER A 37 8.47 -19.98 -6.42
CA SER A 37 8.21 -20.94 -7.50
C SER A 37 9.46 -21.39 -8.23
N GLY A 38 10.57 -20.63 -8.14
CA GLY A 38 11.80 -20.82 -8.89
C GLY A 38 11.91 -19.94 -10.13
N ASP A 39 10.92 -19.10 -10.43
CA ASP A 39 11.00 -18.13 -11.52
C ASP A 39 12.01 -17.03 -11.18
N VAL A 40 12.81 -16.64 -12.17
CA VAL A 40 13.92 -15.69 -12.00
C VAL A 40 13.84 -14.58 -13.04
N PHE A 41 13.90 -13.33 -12.60
CA PHE A 41 13.89 -12.13 -13.43
C PHE A 41 15.19 -11.35 -13.24
N TYR A 42 16.02 -11.26 -14.27
CA TYR A 42 17.29 -10.54 -14.25
C TYR A 42 17.14 -9.14 -14.81
N GLY A 43 17.80 -8.15 -14.20
CA GLY A 43 17.81 -6.75 -14.67
C GLY A 43 18.95 -5.94 -14.08
N GLN A 44 18.77 -4.63 -14.06
CA GLN A 44 19.76 -3.69 -13.55
C GLN A 44 19.37 -3.21 -12.15
N GLY A 45 20.30 -3.27 -11.22
CA GLY A 45 20.14 -2.80 -9.88
C GLY A 45 20.24 -1.29 -9.75
N ILE A 46 19.45 -0.74 -8.84
CA ILE A 46 19.48 0.66 -8.42
C ILE A 46 19.16 0.72 -6.93
N GLY A 47 19.62 1.75 -6.25
CA GLY A 47 19.37 1.90 -4.82
C GLY A 47 20.29 1.03 -3.96
N HIS A 48 19.74 0.44 -2.89
CA HIS A 48 20.52 -0.30 -1.90
C HIS A 48 21.12 -1.60 -2.46
N ILE A 49 22.36 -1.90 -2.03
CA ILE A 49 23.06 -3.15 -2.37
C ILE A 49 22.79 -4.18 -1.27
N GLY A 50 22.36 -5.38 -1.64
CA GLY A 50 22.03 -6.47 -0.71
C GLY A 50 20.88 -7.31 -1.20
N SER A 51 20.21 -8.03 -0.30
CA SER A 51 19.00 -8.80 -0.58
C SER A 51 17.89 -8.49 0.42
N ALA A 52 16.64 -8.68 -0.01
CA ALA A 52 15.47 -8.56 0.86
C ALA A 52 14.37 -9.52 0.40
N VAL A 53 13.79 -10.25 1.36
CA VAL A 53 12.65 -11.14 1.14
C VAL A 53 11.34 -10.38 1.38
N GLY A 54 10.30 -10.67 0.61
CA GLY A 54 8.98 -10.07 0.79
C GLY A 54 7.91 -10.69 -0.12
N GLU A 55 6.65 -10.33 0.13
CA GLU A 55 5.55 -10.64 -0.78
C GLU A 55 5.62 -9.74 -2.01
N VAL A 56 5.59 -10.32 -3.20
CA VAL A 56 5.65 -9.54 -4.45
C VAL A 56 4.25 -9.16 -4.87
N CYS A 57 3.96 -7.86 -4.85
CA CYS A 57 2.71 -7.31 -5.35
C CYS A 57 2.96 -6.41 -6.56
N PHE A 58 1.92 -6.04 -7.30
CA PHE A 58 2.02 -5.01 -8.34
C PHE A 58 1.17 -3.79 -7.96
N ASN A 59 1.53 -2.61 -8.48
CA ASN A 59 0.75 -1.40 -8.30
C ASN A 59 0.46 -0.79 -9.68
N THR A 60 -0.82 -0.40 -9.91
CA THR A 60 -1.30 0.12 -11.20
C THR A 60 -1.35 1.66 -11.27
N ALA A 61 -0.93 2.37 -10.23
CA ALA A 61 -0.88 3.83 -10.22
C ALA A 61 0.11 4.34 -11.28
N ILE A 62 -0.27 5.40 -11.98
CA ILE A 62 0.56 6.04 -13.01
C ILE A 62 1.52 7.11 -12.46
N THR A 63 1.37 7.43 -11.17
CA THR A 63 2.16 8.46 -10.45
C THR A 63 2.26 8.08 -8.98
N GLY A 64 3.08 8.81 -8.22
CA GLY A 64 3.15 8.65 -6.77
C GLY A 64 4.00 7.48 -6.31
N TYR A 65 5.07 7.15 -7.03
CA TYR A 65 5.95 6.04 -6.64
C TYR A 65 6.63 6.26 -5.28
N GLN A 66 6.92 7.51 -4.91
CA GLN A 66 7.52 7.83 -3.62
C GLN A 66 6.53 7.64 -2.48
N GLU A 67 5.30 8.12 -2.65
CA GLU A 67 4.19 7.94 -1.72
C GLU A 67 3.89 6.44 -1.53
N ILE A 68 3.90 5.65 -2.62
CA ILE A 68 3.72 4.19 -2.55
C ILE A 68 4.84 3.53 -1.75
N LEU A 69 6.11 3.87 -2.02
CA LEU A 69 7.26 3.25 -1.36
C LEU A 69 7.42 3.69 0.11
N THR A 70 6.80 4.81 0.50
CA THR A 70 6.80 5.33 1.87
C THR A 70 5.51 5.07 2.64
N ASP A 71 4.48 4.49 1.99
CA ASP A 71 3.26 4.04 2.67
C ASP A 71 3.59 2.83 3.56
N PRO A 72 3.44 2.94 4.90
CA PRO A 72 3.73 1.84 5.82
C PRO A 72 2.94 0.56 5.51
N SER A 73 1.81 0.64 4.82
CA SER A 73 1.00 -0.52 4.42
C SER A 73 1.74 -1.48 3.49
N TYR A 74 2.82 -1.04 2.81
CA TYR A 74 3.70 -1.90 2.03
C TYR A 74 4.83 -2.57 2.84
N ALA A 75 4.77 -2.56 4.16
CA ALA A 75 5.80 -3.23 4.97
C ALA A 75 5.92 -4.71 4.58
N ALA A 76 7.17 -5.14 4.40
CA ALA A 76 7.55 -6.48 3.95
C ALA A 76 7.06 -6.86 2.54
N GLN A 77 6.72 -5.89 1.69
CA GLN A 77 6.37 -6.13 0.28
C GLN A 77 7.44 -5.62 -0.69
N ILE A 78 7.50 -6.26 -1.87
CA ILE A 78 8.30 -5.88 -3.04
C ILE A 78 7.31 -5.41 -4.10
N VAL A 79 7.36 -4.13 -4.47
CA VAL A 79 6.35 -3.48 -5.30
C VAL A 79 6.78 -3.48 -6.77
N CYS A 80 6.02 -4.15 -7.64
CA CYS A 80 6.17 -4.08 -9.08
C CYS A 80 5.29 -2.97 -9.65
N PHE A 81 5.91 -1.92 -10.18
CA PHE A 81 5.20 -0.84 -10.84
C PHE A 81 4.81 -1.23 -12.28
N THR A 82 3.50 -1.20 -12.58
CA THR A 82 3.02 -1.47 -13.94
C THR A 82 3.25 -0.29 -14.87
N PHE A 83 3.33 0.93 -14.34
CA PHE A 83 3.71 2.11 -15.10
C PHE A 83 5.20 2.04 -15.46
N PRO A 84 5.55 2.19 -16.77
CA PRO A 84 6.90 1.85 -17.26
C PRO A 84 7.99 2.82 -16.80
N HIS A 85 7.67 4.09 -16.57
CA HIS A 85 8.65 5.14 -16.25
C HIS A 85 8.51 5.59 -14.79
N ILE A 86 9.49 5.20 -13.97
CA ILE A 86 9.57 5.55 -12.55
C ILE A 86 10.85 6.36 -12.32
N GLY A 87 10.79 7.38 -11.45
CA GLY A 87 11.95 8.20 -11.06
C GLY A 87 12.15 9.48 -11.86
N ASN A 88 11.43 9.68 -12.96
CA ASN A 88 11.55 10.85 -13.83
C ASN A 88 11.17 12.18 -13.18
N THR A 89 10.45 12.18 -12.08
CA THR A 89 10.11 13.38 -11.28
C THR A 89 11.06 13.61 -10.11
N GLY A 90 12.00 12.67 -9.84
CA GLY A 90 12.85 12.70 -8.66
C GLY A 90 12.07 12.38 -7.38
N THR A 91 12.62 12.75 -6.25
CA THR A 91 12.01 12.58 -4.92
C THR A 91 12.11 13.86 -4.11
N THR A 92 11.16 14.07 -3.19
CA THR A 92 11.10 15.22 -2.29
C THR A 92 10.57 14.81 -0.92
N VAL A 93 10.99 15.51 0.14
CA VAL A 93 10.48 15.25 1.51
C VAL A 93 8.98 15.49 1.65
N ASP A 94 8.39 16.29 0.75
CA ASP A 94 6.97 16.60 0.73
C ASP A 94 6.09 15.40 0.40
N ASP A 95 6.58 14.49 -0.45
CA ASP A 95 5.83 13.35 -0.98
C ASP A 95 6.04 12.06 -0.16
N GLU A 96 6.53 12.18 1.09
CA GLU A 96 6.69 11.07 2.01
C GLU A 96 5.44 10.85 2.86
N GLU A 97 5.01 9.59 2.94
CA GLU A 97 3.80 9.20 3.68
C GLU A 97 4.08 8.59 5.06
N ALA A 98 5.29 8.11 5.33
CA ALA A 98 5.64 7.59 6.64
C ALA A 98 5.59 8.69 7.71
N SER A 99 4.77 8.53 8.73
CA SER A 99 4.66 9.44 9.88
C SER A 99 5.61 9.09 11.02
N SER A 100 6.05 7.84 11.08
CA SER A 100 6.94 7.29 12.10
C SER A 100 8.32 6.97 11.52
N PRO A 101 9.43 7.26 12.21
CA PRO A 101 10.77 6.83 11.80
C PRO A 101 10.90 5.30 11.65
N ARG A 102 10.08 4.51 12.34
CA ARG A 102 10.06 3.05 12.22
C ARG A 102 9.53 2.57 10.86
N ALA A 103 8.71 3.38 10.19
CA ALA A 103 8.16 3.09 8.88
C ALA A 103 9.03 3.59 7.72
N GLU A 104 10.21 4.18 7.98
CA GLU A 104 11.10 4.67 6.92
C GLU A 104 11.54 3.58 5.92
N VAL A 105 11.51 2.31 6.34
CA VAL A 105 11.86 1.14 5.52
C VAL A 105 10.63 0.22 5.45
N ALA A 106 9.54 0.70 4.87
CA ALA A 106 8.31 -0.09 4.73
C ALA A 106 8.42 -1.07 3.55
N ALA A 107 8.47 -0.57 2.32
CA ALA A 107 8.68 -1.40 1.14
C ALA A 107 10.10 -1.98 1.10
N ARG A 108 10.24 -3.26 0.75
CA ARG A 108 11.51 -3.97 0.66
C ARG A 108 12.21 -3.78 -0.66
N GLY A 109 11.44 -3.58 -1.74
CA GLY A 109 11.98 -3.41 -3.08
C GLY A 109 11.02 -2.71 -4.02
N ALA A 110 11.60 -2.17 -5.10
CA ALA A 110 10.90 -1.49 -6.18
C ALA A 110 11.31 -2.11 -7.53
N ILE A 111 10.34 -2.62 -8.28
CA ILE A 111 10.55 -3.24 -9.58
C ILE A 111 9.94 -2.36 -10.66
N MET A 112 10.72 -2.04 -11.70
CA MET A 112 10.31 -1.15 -12.77
C MET A 112 10.75 -1.63 -14.15
N ARG A 113 9.99 -1.28 -15.19
CA ARG A 113 10.27 -1.71 -16.55
C ARG A 113 11.43 -0.95 -17.18
N ALA A 114 11.35 0.38 -17.18
CA ALA A 114 12.37 1.23 -17.79
C ALA A 114 13.54 1.47 -16.84
N GLN A 115 14.72 1.73 -17.39
CA GLN A 115 15.80 2.29 -16.60
C GLN A 115 15.41 3.69 -16.11
N VAL A 116 15.82 4.00 -14.89
CA VAL A 116 15.57 5.32 -14.28
C VAL A 116 16.37 6.37 -15.02
N THR A 117 15.69 7.43 -15.44
CA THR A 117 16.33 8.60 -16.05
C THR A 117 16.58 9.68 -15.00
N PRO A 118 17.52 10.62 -15.25
CA PRO A 118 17.68 11.78 -14.37
C PRO A 118 16.37 12.53 -14.16
N ALA A 119 16.19 13.05 -12.95
CA ALA A 119 14.99 13.78 -12.57
C ALA A 119 14.83 15.05 -13.41
N SER A 120 13.60 15.33 -13.84
CA SER A 120 13.24 16.47 -14.67
C SER A 120 12.01 17.21 -14.13
N ASN A 121 11.99 17.49 -12.82
CA ASN A 121 10.91 18.18 -12.14
C ASN A 121 11.49 19.25 -11.19
N TRP A 122 10.84 20.41 -11.11
CA TRP A 122 11.28 21.52 -10.27
C TRP A 122 11.19 21.22 -8.75
N ARG A 123 10.39 20.21 -8.35
CA ARG A 123 10.26 19.75 -6.95
C ARG A 123 11.30 18.68 -6.56
N SER A 124 12.14 18.23 -7.49
CA SER A 124 13.11 17.19 -7.18
C SER A 124 14.21 17.69 -6.27
N ASP A 125 14.32 17.10 -5.09
CA ASP A 125 15.41 17.33 -4.13
C ASP A 125 16.54 16.29 -4.34
N THR A 126 16.17 15.05 -4.71
CA THR A 126 17.10 13.92 -4.81
C THR A 126 16.71 13.01 -5.97
N GLU A 127 17.70 12.41 -6.61
CA GLU A 127 17.51 11.35 -7.60
C GLU A 127 16.97 10.08 -6.96
N LEU A 128 16.10 9.34 -7.68
CA LEU A 128 15.47 8.12 -7.14
C LEU A 128 16.49 7.09 -6.64
N GLY A 129 17.61 6.89 -7.35
CA GLY A 129 18.63 5.91 -6.97
C GLY A 129 19.27 6.21 -5.62
N ASP A 130 19.62 7.48 -5.37
CA ASP A 130 20.23 7.93 -4.13
C ASP A 130 19.21 7.86 -2.98
N TRP A 131 17.96 8.24 -3.26
CA TRP A 131 16.86 8.17 -2.30
C TRP A 131 16.57 6.70 -1.90
N LEU A 132 16.46 5.76 -2.86
CA LEU A 132 16.30 4.33 -2.57
C LEU A 132 17.46 3.79 -1.71
N SER A 133 18.69 4.22 -2.01
CA SER A 133 19.89 3.82 -1.23
C SER A 133 19.77 4.30 0.22
N SER A 134 19.37 5.57 0.43
CA SER A 134 19.22 6.16 1.77
C SER A 134 18.14 5.45 2.59
N ARG A 135 17.10 4.94 1.93
CA ARG A 135 15.97 4.20 2.54
C ARG A 135 16.19 2.69 2.61
N LYS A 136 17.35 2.19 2.18
CA LYS A 136 17.66 0.75 2.11
C LYS A 136 16.68 -0.05 1.25
N ILE A 137 16.07 0.58 0.25
CA ILE A 137 15.19 -0.06 -0.70
C ILE A 137 16.00 -0.55 -1.90
N ILE A 138 15.80 -1.80 -2.29
CA ILE A 138 16.46 -2.39 -3.45
C ILE A 138 15.60 -2.13 -4.67
N GLY A 139 16.18 -1.55 -5.73
CA GLY A 139 15.51 -1.34 -7.02
C GLY A 139 15.99 -2.34 -8.07
N LEU A 140 15.06 -2.83 -8.89
CA LEU A 140 15.30 -3.68 -10.05
C LEU A 140 14.63 -3.08 -11.29
N SER A 141 15.40 -2.70 -12.29
CA SER A 141 14.91 -2.12 -13.53
C SER A 141 15.26 -2.99 -14.73
N GLY A 142 14.56 -2.76 -15.87
CA GLY A 142 14.84 -3.43 -17.13
C GLY A 142 14.21 -4.81 -17.28
N ILE A 143 13.21 -5.16 -16.46
CA ILE A 143 12.50 -6.44 -16.58
C ILE A 143 11.12 -6.27 -17.24
N ASP A 144 10.54 -7.38 -17.68
CA ASP A 144 9.15 -7.39 -18.16
C ASP A 144 8.17 -7.39 -16.98
N THR A 145 7.82 -6.20 -16.49
CA THR A 145 6.85 -6.00 -15.43
C THR A 145 5.45 -6.47 -15.80
N ARG A 146 5.10 -6.52 -17.11
CA ARG A 146 3.83 -7.06 -17.57
C ARG A 146 3.76 -8.57 -17.38
N ALA A 147 4.83 -9.29 -17.73
CA ALA A 147 4.92 -10.73 -17.49
C ALA A 147 4.84 -11.07 -16.02
N LEU A 148 5.56 -10.33 -15.16
CA LEU A 148 5.47 -10.50 -13.70
C LEU A 148 4.06 -10.22 -13.16
N THR A 149 3.40 -9.15 -13.64
CA THR A 149 2.02 -8.83 -13.25
C THR A 149 1.04 -9.93 -13.69
N ALA A 150 1.21 -10.50 -14.91
CA ALA A 150 0.40 -11.62 -15.38
C ALA A 150 0.60 -12.86 -14.48
N HIS A 151 1.86 -13.17 -14.14
CA HIS A 151 2.20 -14.26 -13.22
C HIS A 151 1.49 -14.10 -11.86
N ILE A 152 1.53 -12.90 -11.26
CA ILE A 152 0.85 -12.62 -9.98
C ILE A 152 -0.68 -12.78 -10.11
N ARG A 153 -1.27 -12.33 -11.22
CA ARG A 153 -2.72 -12.46 -11.44
C ARG A 153 -3.18 -13.92 -11.61
N GLU A 154 -2.35 -14.78 -12.14
CA GLU A 154 -2.66 -16.18 -12.41
C GLU A 154 -2.39 -17.09 -11.19
N ASN A 155 -1.39 -16.73 -10.36
CA ASN A 155 -0.87 -17.61 -9.31
C ASN A 155 -1.00 -17.02 -7.90
N GLY A 156 -1.53 -15.80 -7.75
CA GLY A 156 -1.53 -15.05 -6.50
C GLY A 156 -0.21 -14.32 -6.24
N MET A 157 -0.15 -13.58 -5.14
CA MET A 157 1.06 -12.84 -4.73
C MET A 157 2.11 -13.79 -4.17
N PRO A 158 3.25 -14.00 -4.88
CA PRO A 158 4.27 -14.94 -4.44
C PRO A 158 5.20 -14.32 -3.40
N ASN A 159 5.79 -15.16 -2.56
CA ASN A 159 7.01 -14.80 -1.84
C ASN A 159 8.17 -14.69 -2.83
N GLY A 160 9.03 -13.70 -2.66
CA GLY A 160 10.21 -13.51 -3.49
C GLY A 160 11.36 -12.85 -2.74
N VAL A 161 12.55 -12.96 -3.32
CA VAL A 161 13.75 -12.23 -2.88
C VAL A 161 14.21 -11.33 -4.01
N ILE A 162 14.35 -10.04 -3.72
CA ILE A 162 15.03 -9.09 -4.59
C ILE A 162 16.47 -8.93 -4.13
N ALA A 163 17.43 -9.00 -5.05
CA ALA A 163 18.85 -8.85 -4.72
C ALA A 163 19.55 -7.91 -5.72
N HIS A 164 20.45 -7.07 -5.21
CA HIS A 164 21.29 -6.16 -5.98
C HIS A 164 22.77 -6.38 -5.59
N ASP A 165 23.57 -6.84 -6.53
CA ASP A 165 25.02 -6.92 -6.45
C ASP A 165 25.65 -6.30 -7.72
N PRO A 166 26.39 -5.19 -7.61
CA PRO A 166 27.07 -4.56 -8.77
C PRO A 166 27.99 -5.48 -9.55
N LYS A 167 28.43 -6.61 -8.96
CA LYS A 167 29.24 -7.63 -9.64
C LYS A 167 28.42 -8.64 -10.42
N GLY A 168 27.08 -8.64 -10.23
CA GLY A 168 26.17 -9.59 -10.87
C GLY A 168 26.36 -11.04 -10.41
N VAL A 169 26.79 -11.26 -9.16
CA VAL A 169 27.00 -12.60 -8.60
C VAL A 169 25.86 -12.95 -7.67
N PHE A 170 25.06 -13.95 -8.07
CA PHE A 170 23.88 -14.38 -7.31
C PHE A 170 23.89 -15.89 -7.09
N ASP A 171 23.67 -16.32 -5.86
CA ASP A 171 23.35 -17.71 -5.53
C ASP A 171 21.84 -17.93 -5.63
N ILE A 172 21.39 -18.29 -6.82
CA ILE A 172 19.95 -18.43 -7.14
C ILE A 172 19.30 -19.50 -6.28
N GLU A 173 19.99 -20.61 -6.00
CA GLU A 173 19.45 -21.71 -5.18
C GLU A 173 19.20 -21.22 -3.73
N ALA A 174 20.16 -20.49 -3.15
CA ALA A 174 20.00 -19.90 -1.83
C ALA A 174 18.86 -18.86 -1.76
N LEU A 175 18.70 -18.02 -2.79
CA LEU A 175 17.61 -17.06 -2.88
C LEU A 175 16.23 -17.73 -3.02
N ILE A 176 16.12 -18.84 -3.77
CA ILE A 176 14.89 -19.65 -3.86
C ILE A 176 14.54 -20.22 -2.48
N GLU A 177 15.52 -20.79 -1.77
CA GLU A 177 15.29 -21.34 -0.43
C GLU A 177 14.90 -20.26 0.58
N GLU A 178 15.48 -19.05 0.51
CA GLU A 178 15.09 -17.90 1.33
C GLU A 178 13.63 -17.52 1.05
N ALA A 179 13.23 -17.40 -0.23
CA ALA A 179 11.85 -17.09 -0.63
C ALA A 179 10.85 -18.14 -0.13
N LYS A 180 11.18 -19.45 -0.23
CA LYS A 180 10.33 -20.54 0.23
C LYS A 180 10.16 -20.59 1.74
N ASN A 181 11.23 -20.29 2.47
CA ASN A 181 11.24 -20.37 3.94
C ASN A 181 10.62 -19.15 4.62
N TRP A 182 10.36 -18.07 3.87
CA TRP A 182 9.69 -16.91 4.42
C TRP A 182 8.20 -17.20 4.67
N THR A 183 7.73 -16.91 5.86
CA THR A 183 6.37 -17.27 6.33
C THR A 183 5.25 -16.49 5.65
N GLY A 184 5.57 -15.43 4.89
CA GLY A 184 4.57 -14.56 4.26
C GLY A 184 3.91 -13.59 5.24
N LEU A 185 2.84 -12.94 4.78
CA LEU A 185 2.10 -11.94 5.57
C LEU A 185 0.99 -12.52 6.44
N VAL A 186 0.56 -13.78 6.19
CA VAL A 186 -0.49 -14.43 7.00
C VAL A 186 0.05 -14.68 8.41
N GLY A 187 -0.66 -14.21 9.43
CA GLY A 187 -0.25 -14.28 10.83
C GLY A 187 0.81 -13.25 11.25
N ALA A 188 1.25 -12.36 10.35
CA ALA A 188 2.26 -11.35 10.65
C ALA A 188 1.63 -10.06 11.20
N ASP A 189 1.96 -9.70 12.45
CA ASP A 189 1.63 -8.40 13.04
C ASP A 189 2.71 -7.37 12.69
N LEU A 190 2.60 -6.77 11.50
CA LEU A 190 3.53 -5.74 11.04
C LEU A 190 3.15 -4.34 11.53
N ALA A 191 1.92 -4.14 11.99
CA ALA A 191 1.47 -2.85 12.49
C ALA A 191 2.32 -2.38 13.67
N GLN A 192 2.68 -3.27 14.59
CA GLN A 192 3.55 -2.93 15.72
C GLN A 192 4.98 -2.55 15.31
N ASP A 193 5.44 -2.96 14.12
CA ASP A 193 6.81 -2.70 13.65
C ASP A 193 6.94 -1.32 13.02
N VAL A 194 5.85 -0.77 12.46
CA VAL A 194 5.82 0.52 11.75
C VAL A 194 5.17 1.65 12.55
N ALA A 195 4.29 1.32 13.51
CA ALA A 195 3.61 2.31 14.34
C ALA A 195 4.60 3.10 15.22
N SER A 196 4.22 4.32 15.58
CA SER A 196 4.98 5.15 16.52
C SER A 196 4.98 4.54 17.93
N GLU A 197 6.10 4.68 18.64
CA GLU A 197 6.25 4.22 20.03
C GLU A 197 5.65 5.19 21.04
N THR A 198 5.57 6.47 20.68
CA THR A 198 5.07 7.54 21.54
C THR A 198 3.97 8.33 20.84
N GLY A 199 3.01 8.81 21.61
CA GLY A 199 1.98 9.70 21.09
C GLY A 199 2.54 11.07 20.70
N PHE A 200 1.89 11.71 19.72
CA PHE A 200 2.22 13.06 19.28
C PHE A 200 0.98 13.77 18.72
N ASP A 201 1.02 15.11 18.69
CA ASP A 201 -0.02 15.91 18.05
C ASP A 201 0.39 16.23 16.62
N TRP A 202 -0.61 16.30 15.71
CA TRP A 202 -0.40 16.64 14.31
C TRP A 202 -1.23 17.88 13.95
N THR A 203 -0.57 18.89 13.35
CA THR A 203 -1.21 20.17 13.02
C THR A 203 -1.15 20.53 11.54
N GLU A 204 -0.35 19.78 10.74
CA GLU A 204 -0.14 20.07 9.33
C GLU A 204 -1.38 19.68 8.50
N ALA A 205 -1.90 20.62 7.74
CA ALA A 205 -3.00 20.45 6.81
C ALA A 205 -2.52 19.98 5.43
N ARG A 206 -3.44 19.69 4.50
CA ARG A 206 -3.13 19.33 3.11
C ARG A 206 -2.29 20.39 2.42
N TRP A 207 -1.45 19.93 1.50
CA TRP A 207 -0.65 20.81 0.64
C TRP A 207 -1.53 21.69 -0.25
N VAL A 208 -1.22 22.97 -0.35
CA VAL A 208 -1.93 23.95 -1.18
C VAL A 208 -0.93 24.82 -1.93
N PHE A 209 -1.03 24.83 -3.27
CA PHE A 209 -0.18 25.70 -4.08
C PHE A 209 -0.57 27.19 -3.91
N PRO A 210 0.38 28.13 -3.83
CA PRO A 210 1.84 27.98 -3.78
C PRO A 210 2.40 27.81 -2.36
N ASP A 211 1.55 27.77 -1.36
CA ASP A 211 1.88 27.93 0.06
C ASP A 211 2.48 26.67 0.72
N GLY A 212 2.36 25.50 0.10
CA GLY A 212 2.81 24.23 0.66
C GLY A 212 1.90 23.73 1.78
N TYR A 213 2.48 23.07 2.78
CA TYR A 213 1.79 22.60 3.98
C TYR A 213 1.71 23.72 5.02
N LYS A 214 0.53 23.91 5.63
CA LYS A 214 0.31 24.90 6.71
C LYS A 214 -0.24 24.23 7.95
N SER A 215 0.21 24.64 9.11
CA SER A 215 -0.38 24.23 10.39
C SER A 215 -1.71 24.95 10.63
N GLN A 216 -2.65 24.23 11.25
CA GLN A 216 -3.96 24.74 11.66
C GLN A 216 -4.23 24.37 13.11
N ASP A 217 -4.76 25.33 13.87
CA ASP A 217 -5.21 25.11 15.24
C ASP A 217 -6.73 24.84 15.23
N ASN A 218 -7.09 23.62 15.49
CA ASN A 218 -8.49 23.15 15.50
C ASN A 218 -8.95 22.86 16.94
N VAL A 219 -10.26 22.77 17.15
CA VAL A 219 -10.85 22.63 18.51
C VAL A 219 -11.41 21.25 18.75
N LYS A 220 -12.12 20.65 17.78
CA LYS A 220 -12.69 19.32 17.88
C LYS A 220 -11.57 18.27 17.91
N ARG A 221 -11.50 17.48 18.98
CA ARG A 221 -10.36 16.58 19.24
C ARG A 221 -10.64 15.18 18.74
N VAL A 222 -9.76 14.65 17.92
CA VAL A 222 -9.80 13.24 17.54
C VAL A 222 -8.51 12.55 17.98
N VAL A 223 -8.68 11.33 18.49
CA VAL A 223 -7.54 10.45 18.76
C VAL A 223 -7.45 9.44 17.64
N LEU A 224 -6.29 9.39 16.99
CA LEU A 224 -5.99 8.40 15.96
C LEU A 224 -5.09 7.31 16.55
N ILE A 225 -5.52 6.05 16.43
CA ILE A 225 -4.71 4.89 16.80
C ILE A 225 -3.83 4.52 15.62
N ASP A 226 -2.52 4.57 15.84
CA ASP A 226 -1.50 4.36 14.81
C ASP A 226 -1.19 2.88 14.61
N TYR A 227 -1.64 2.32 13.48
CA TYR A 227 -1.27 0.99 13.00
C TYR A 227 -0.26 1.05 11.83
N GLY A 228 0.24 2.23 11.50
CA GLY A 228 1.07 2.54 10.35
C GLY A 228 0.45 3.66 9.53
N VAL A 229 0.12 4.78 10.18
CA VAL A 229 -0.65 5.88 9.58
C VAL A 229 0.15 6.63 8.52
N LYS A 230 -0.50 6.87 7.38
CA LYS A 230 -0.01 7.80 6.34
C LYS A 230 -0.19 9.25 6.77
N ARG A 231 0.82 10.09 6.46
CA ARG A 231 0.75 11.55 6.72
C ARG A 231 -0.48 12.18 6.10
N ASN A 232 -0.88 11.75 4.90
CA ASN A 232 -2.01 12.36 4.23
C ASN A 232 -3.37 12.07 4.89
N ILE A 233 -3.51 11.01 5.68
CA ILE A 233 -4.67 10.81 6.56
C ILE A 233 -4.71 11.91 7.62
N LEU A 234 -3.58 12.15 8.31
CA LEU A 234 -3.46 13.18 9.34
C LEU A 234 -3.74 14.58 8.76
N ARG A 235 -3.18 14.88 7.58
CA ARG A 235 -3.38 16.15 6.85
C ARG A 235 -4.85 16.37 6.47
N ASN A 236 -5.55 15.32 6.05
CA ASN A 236 -6.97 15.42 5.71
C ASN A 236 -7.84 15.66 6.95
N LEU A 237 -7.58 14.97 8.07
CA LEU A 237 -8.29 15.20 9.33
C LEU A 237 -8.13 16.67 9.79
N VAL A 238 -6.89 17.20 9.78
CA VAL A 238 -6.63 18.60 10.14
C VAL A 238 -7.35 19.56 9.19
N SER A 239 -7.31 19.31 7.87
CA SER A 239 -8.00 20.13 6.87
C SER A 239 -9.52 20.11 6.99
N SER A 240 -10.08 19.06 7.62
CA SER A 240 -11.51 18.96 7.94
C SER A 240 -11.88 19.58 9.28
N GLY A 241 -10.97 20.34 9.90
CA GLY A 241 -11.24 21.09 11.13
C GLY A 241 -11.03 20.31 12.43
N LEU A 242 -10.27 19.20 12.41
CA LEU A 242 -10.05 18.33 13.54
C LEU A 242 -8.64 18.52 14.14
N ALA A 243 -8.54 18.63 15.45
CA ALA A 243 -7.30 18.57 16.21
C ALA A 243 -6.90 17.11 16.44
N VAL A 244 -5.77 16.68 15.91
CA VAL A 244 -5.38 15.27 15.84
C VAL A 244 -4.30 14.95 16.86
N THR A 245 -4.59 14.00 17.77
CA THR A 245 -3.60 13.37 18.63
C THR A 245 -3.41 11.92 18.19
N VAL A 246 -2.20 11.56 17.80
CA VAL A 246 -1.81 10.18 17.41
C VAL A 246 -1.35 9.43 18.64
N VAL A 247 -1.84 8.20 18.83
CA VAL A 247 -1.43 7.32 19.91
C VAL A 247 -0.92 5.97 19.37
N PRO A 248 0.04 5.31 20.07
CA PRO A 248 0.55 4.01 19.66
C PRO A 248 -0.53 2.93 19.54
N ALA A 249 -0.31 1.93 18.68
CA ALA A 249 -1.25 0.84 18.38
C ALA A 249 -1.80 0.08 19.61
N LYS A 250 -1.00 -0.03 20.67
CA LYS A 250 -1.35 -0.78 21.91
C LYS A 250 -1.90 0.11 23.03
N THR A 251 -2.24 1.37 22.75
CA THR A 251 -2.81 2.28 23.75
C THR A 251 -4.16 1.76 24.21
N SER A 252 -4.38 1.69 25.54
CA SER A 252 -5.62 1.16 26.09
C SER A 252 -6.82 2.09 25.86
N ALA A 253 -8.03 1.54 25.76
CA ALA A 253 -9.26 2.34 25.65
C ALA A 253 -9.40 3.35 26.80
N LYS A 254 -8.99 2.98 28.02
CA LYS A 254 -9.00 3.88 29.17
C LYS A 254 -8.11 5.09 28.96
N ASP A 255 -6.89 4.90 28.46
CA ASP A 255 -5.94 5.98 28.25
C ASP A 255 -6.41 6.87 27.09
N ILE A 256 -6.95 6.29 26.01
CA ILE A 256 -7.56 7.03 24.89
C ILE A 256 -8.71 7.91 25.40
N LEU A 257 -9.66 7.34 26.14
CA LEU A 257 -10.82 8.08 26.66
C LEU A 257 -10.41 9.15 27.69
N SER A 258 -9.27 8.97 28.39
CA SER A 258 -8.74 9.99 29.31
C SER A 258 -8.31 11.27 28.63
N LEU A 259 -7.99 11.21 27.32
CA LEU A 259 -7.68 12.37 26.47
C LEU A 259 -8.94 13.16 26.09
N LYS A 260 -10.14 12.66 26.43
CA LYS A 260 -11.45 13.25 26.13
C LYS A 260 -11.61 13.60 24.65
N PRO A 261 -11.48 12.58 23.77
CA PRO A 261 -11.70 12.79 22.34
C PRO A 261 -13.18 13.02 22.04
N ASP A 262 -13.45 13.82 21.01
CA ASP A 262 -14.78 13.99 20.42
C ASP A 262 -15.03 12.90 19.35
N GLY A 263 -13.97 12.25 18.83
CA GLY A 263 -14.03 11.16 17.86
C GLY A 263 -12.74 10.31 17.82
N ILE A 264 -12.83 9.13 17.21
CA ILE A 264 -11.74 8.15 17.11
C ILE A 264 -11.47 7.82 15.65
N VAL A 265 -10.21 7.67 15.29
CA VAL A 265 -9.78 7.18 13.96
C VAL A 265 -8.91 5.94 14.14
N LEU A 266 -9.25 4.87 13.41
CA LEU A 266 -8.44 3.67 13.27
C LEU A 266 -7.68 3.77 11.95
N SER A 267 -6.35 3.90 12.00
CA SER A 267 -5.55 4.17 10.82
C SER A 267 -5.43 2.96 9.87
N ASN A 268 -4.89 3.21 8.69
CA ASN A 268 -4.32 2.18 7.82
C ASN A 268 -3.11 1.51 8.47
N GLY A 269 -2.61 0.44 7.85
CA GLY A 269 -1.41 -0.25 8.28
C GLY A 269 -1.16 -1.57 7.54
N PRO A 270 0.00 -2.19 7.75
CA PRO A 270 0.40 -3.45 7.12
C PRO A 270 0.01 -4.69 7.93
N GLY A 271 0.17 -5.84 7.31
CA GLY A 271 0.12 -7.15 7.94
C GLY A 271 -1.27 -7.79 7.98
N ASP A 272 -1.39 -8.84 8.78
CA ASP A 272 -2.63 -9.59 8.95
C ASP A 272 -3.51 -8.92 10.02
N PRO A 273 -4.74 -8.49 9.67
CA PRO A 273 -5.65 -7.88 10.65
C PRO A 273 -5.99 -8.80 11.82
N ALA A 274 -6.01 -10.13 11.62
CA ALA A 274 -6.27 -11.08 12.70
C ALA A 274 -5.12 -11.12 13.72
N ALA A 275 -3.87 -10.97 13.28
CA ALA A 275 -2.71 -10.92 14.16
C ALA A 275 -2.68 -9.61 14.96
N THR A 276 -2.85 -8.47 14.31
CA THR A 276 -2.98 -7.15 14.96
C THR A 276 -4.20 -7.11 15.91
N GLY A 277 -5.27 -7.80 15.53
CA GLY A 277 -6.52 -7.92 16.29
C GLY A 277 -6.34 -8.45 17.70
N VAL A 278 -5.35 -9.29 17.96
CA VAL A 278 -5.11 -9.89 19.30
C VAL A 278 -5.10 -8.84 20.41
N TYR A 279 -4.48 -7.69 20.18
CA TYR A 279 -4.44 -6.61 21.18
C TYR A 279 -5.40 -5.45 20.85
N ALA A 280 -5.75 -5.23 19.60
CA ALA A 280 -6.53 -4.07 19.20
C ALA A 280 -8.04 -4.27 19.39
N LEU A 281 -8.58 -5.48 19.14
CA LEU A 281 -10.04 -5.72 19.21
C LEU A 281 -10.65 -5.40 20.59
N PRO A 282 -10.04 -5.78 21.74
CA PRO A 282 -10.62 -5.43 23.05
C PRO A 282 -10.67 -3.92 23.29
N THR A 283 -9.72 -3.16 22.72
CA THR A 283 -9.71 -1.70 22.80
C THR A 283 -10.82 -1.11 21.92
N ILE A 284 -10.92 -1.54 20.66
CA ILE A 284 -11.92 -1.05 19.70
C ILE A 284 -13.34 -1.32 20.22
N GLN A 285 -13.62 -2.51 20.76
CA GLN A 285 -14.93 -2.86 21.34
C GLN A 285 -15.34 -1.90 22.44
N LYS A 286 -14.43 -1.56 23.37
CA LYS A 286 -14.70 -0.58 24.44
C LYS A 286 -14.90 0.84 23.91
N LEU A 287 -14.22 1.22 22.83
CA LEU A 287 -14.42 2.53 22.19
C LEU A 287 -15.78 2.60 21.49
N ILE A 288 -16.28 1.51 20.90
CA ILE A 288 -17.64 1.41 20.33
C ILE A 288 -18.70 1.56 21.43
N GLU A 289 -18.46 1.02 22.63
CA GLU A 289 -19.37 1.15 23.79
C GLU A 289 -19.44 2.59 24.31
N ALA A 290 -18.41 3.41 24.08
CA ALA A 290 -18.36 4.81 24.50
C ALA A 290 -19.23 5.77 23.67
N ASP A 291 -19.90 5.28 22.63
CA ASP A 291 -20.79 6.03 21.72
C ASP A 291 -20.14 7.23 21.01
N LEU A 292 -18.81 7.20 20.86
CA LEU A 292 -18.06 8.20 20.09
C LEU A 292 -18.11 7.92 18.60
N PRO A 293 -18.07 8.95 17.73
CA PRO A 293 -17.82 8.78 16.30
C PRO A 293 -16.52 8.01 16.04
N ILE A 294 -16.58 6.98 15.18
CA ILE A 294 -15.41 6.18 14.79
C ILE A 294 -15.30 6.10 13.27
N LEU A 295 -14.12 6.41 12.75
CA LEU A 295 -13.73 6.20 11.35
C LEU A 295 -12.62 5.15 11.28
N GLY A 296 -12.79 4.09 10.50
CA GLY A 296 -11.73 3.11 10.18
C GLY A 296 -11.28 3.22 8.73
N ILE A 297 -9.96 3.18 8.47
CA ILE A 297 -9.39 3.27 7.13
C ILE A 297 -8.49 2.05 6.88
N CYS A 298 -8.73 1.31 5.80
CA CYS A 298 -7.97 0.16 5.33
C CYS A 298 -7.80 -0.91 6.44
N LEU A 299 -6.64 -1.06 7.08
CA LEU A 299 -6.49 -1.95 8.23
C LEU A 299 -7.48 -1.60 9.35
N GLY A 300 -7.71 -0.32 9.61
CA GLY A 300 -8.70 0.15 10.60
C GLY A 300 -10.13 -0.28 10.28
N HIS A 301 -10.50 -0.37 9.00
CA HIS A 301 -11.76 -0.94 8.55
C HIS A 301 -11.85 -2.44 8.86
N GLN A 302 -10.79 -3.20 8.55
CA GLN A 302 -10.73 -4.64 8.84
C GLN A 302 -10.78 -4.92 10.34
N MET A 303 -10.07 -4.12 11.14
CA MET A 303 -10.08 -4.20 12.60
C MET A 303 -11.46 -3.88 13.19
N LEU A 304 -12.16 -2.86 12.64
CA LEU A 304 -13.51 -2.53 13.04
C LEU A 304 -14.47 -3.67 12.72
N ALA A 305 -14.39 -4.26 11.52
CA ALA A 305 -15.21 -5.40 11.13
C ALA A 305 -15.00 -6.61 12.07
N LEU A 306 -13.73 -6.95 12.38
CA LEU A 306 -13.39 -8.00 13.33
C LEU A 306 -13.94 -7.71 14.74
N ALA A 307 -13.82 -6.46 15.22
CA ALA A 307 -14.35 -6.06 16.53
C ALA A 307 -15.88 -6.18 16.63
N LEU A 308 -16.58 -6.03 15.50
CA LEU A 308 -18.02 -6.20 15.36
C LEU A 308 -18.45 -7.66 15.16
N GLY A 309 -17.50 -8.60 15.02
CA GLY A 309 -17.77 -10.04 14.93
C GLY A 309 -17.72 -10.61 13.51
N ALA A 310 -17.36 -9.82 12.50
CA ALA A 310 -17.07 -10.30 11.14
C ALA A 310 -15.71 -11.02 11.07
N LYS A 311 -15.37 -11.53 9.89
CA LYS A 311 -14.09 -12.20 9.59
C LYS A 311 -13.35 -11.44 8.49
N THR A 312 -12.05 -11.71 8.38
CA THR A 312 -11.20 -11.27 7.28
C THR A 312 -10.61 -12.45 6.54
N VAL A 313 -10.34 -12.28 5.25
CA VAL A 313 -9.76 -13.29 4.36
C VAL A 313 -8.56 -12.72 3.62
N LYS A 314 -7.53 -13.56 3.38
CA LYS A 314 -6.43 -13.20 2.49
C LYS A 314 -6.92 -13.27 1.05
N MET A 315 -6.64 -12.22 0.29
CA MET A 315 -6.94 -12.15 -1.15
C MET A 315 -5.83 -12.83 -1.95
N GLU A 316 -6.18 -13.38 -3.12
CA GLU A 316 -5.18 -14.02 -3.99
C GLU A 316 -4.18 -13.00 -4.55
N GLN A 317 -4.64 -11.86 -5.06
CA GLN A 317 -3.80 -10.85 -5.70
C GLN A 317 -3.88 -9.46 -5.04
N GLY A 318 -4.76 -9.27 -4.06
CA GLY A 318 -4.99 -7.99 -3.40
C GLY A 318 -5.47 -6.88 -4.34
N HIS A 319 -5.66 -5.70 -3.78
CA HIS A 319 -5.96 -4.49 -4.53
C HIS A 319 -4.85 -3.46 -4.30
N HIS A 320 -4.11 -3.13 -5.35
CA HIS A 320 -3.01 -2.16 -5.29
C HIS A 320 -3.04 -1.24 -6.50
N GLY A 321 -3.45 0.01 -6.31
CA GLY A 321 -3.54 0.99 -7.38
C GLY A 321 -4.41 2.18 -7.02
N ALA A 322 -4.48 3.14 -7.94
CA ALA A 322 -5.19 4.41 -7.76
C ALA A 322 -6.36 4.57 -8.76
N ASN A 323 -6.89 3.48 -9.26
CA ASN A 323 -7.92 3.47 -10.31
C ASN A 323 -9.03 2.44 -10.06
N HIS A 324 -9.31 2.12 -8.79
CA HIS A 324 -10.32 1.14 -8.41
C HIS A 324 -11.71 1.78 -8.37
N PRO A 325 -12.69 1.27 -9.15
CA PRO A 325 -14.06 1.74 -9.09
C PRO A 325 -14.77 1.08 -7.91
N VAL A 326 -15.36 1.90 -7.05
CA VAL A 326 -16.13 1.49 -5.87
C VAL A 326 -17.53 2.08 -5.95
N MET A 327 -18.55 1.26 -5.72
CA MET A 327 -19.92 1.72 -5.57
C MET A 327 -20.18 2.13 -4.12
N ASP A 328 -20.55 3.38 -3.90
CA ASP A 328 -21.12 3.84 -2.63
C ASP A 328 -22.65 3.64 -2.64
N HIS A 329 -23.14 2.67 -1.90
CA HIS A 329 -24.55 2.37 -1.76
C HIS A 329 -25.33 3.47 -1.03
N THR A 330 -24.65 4.33 -0.25
CA THR A 330 -25.31 5.43 0.48
C THR A 330 -25.69 6.59 -0.43
N THR A 331 -24.94 6.80 -1.51
CA THR A 331 -25.16 7.87 -2.49
C THR A 331 -25.56 7.37 -3.88
N ASN A 332 -25.44 6.06 -4.14
CA ASN A 332 -25.57 5.43 -5.46
C ASN A 332 -24.61 6.01 -6.51
N LYS A 333 -23.39 6.36 -6.09
CA LYS A 333 -22.32 6.88 -6.96
C LYS A 333 -21.18 5.89 -7.05
N VAL A 334 -20.52 5.90 -8.21
CA VAL A 334 -19.23 5.22 -8.38
C VAL A 334 -18.13 6.24 -8.13
N GLU A 335 -17.20 5.86 -7.27
CA GLU A 335 -16.00 6.62 -6.96
C GLU A 335 -14.78 5.88 -7.49
N ILE A 336 -13.77 6.63 -7.96
CA ILE A 336 -12.48 6.05 -8.31
C ILE A 336 -11.53 6.31 -7.15
N VAL A 337 -11.01 5.22 -6.57
CA VAL A 337 -10.30 5.30 -5.30
C VAL A 337 -8.92 4.64 -5.38
N SER A 338 -8.08 4.99 -4.42
CA SER A 338 -6.80 4.33 -4.17
C SER A 338 -6.98 3.15 -3.22
N MET A 339 -6.35 2.02 -3.54
CA MET A 339 -6.36 0.82 -2.71
C MET A 339 -4.97 0.26 -2.53
N ASN A 340 -4.71 -0.27 -1.33
CA ASN A 340 -3.48 -0.98 -0.99
C ASN A 340 -3.76 -1.99 0.13
N HIS A 341 -4.27 -3.17 -0.22
CA HIS A 341 -4.55 -4.22 0.76
C HIS A 341 -4.50 -5.62 0.15
N GLY A 342 -3.99 -6.57 0.91
CA GLY A 342 -3.98 -8.00 0.57
C GLY A 342 -4.97 -8.84 1.40
N PHE A 343 -5.73 -8.21 2.29
CA PHE A 343 -6.81 -8.81 3.08
C PHE A 343 -8.10 -8.01 2.85
N ALA A 344 -9.24 -8.68 2.95
CA ALA A 344 -10.56 -8.06 2.83
C ALA A 344 -11.49 -8.58 3.93
N VAL A 345 -12.55 -7.81 4.23
CA VAL A 345 -13.64 -8.27 5.08
C VAL A 345 -14.47 -9.29 4.32
N ASP A 346 -14.71 -10.45 4.94
CA ASP A 346 -15.62 -11.47 4.43
C ASP A 346 -17.07 -10.99 4.58
N GLN A 347 -17.65 -10.59 3.45
CA GLN A 347 -18.99 -10.02 3.37
C GLN A 347 -20.07 -10.96 3.93
N GLU A 348 -19.92 -12.28 3.73
CA GLU A 348 -20.89 -13.27 4.23
C GLU A 348 -20.86 -13.41 5.76
N SER A 349 -19.78 -12.94 6.39
CA SER A 349 -19.60 -12.97 7.85
C SER A 349 -20.16 -11.74 8.58
N LEU A 350 -20.64 -10.72 7.85
CA LEU A 350 -21.16 -9.49 8.46
C LEU A 350 -22.39 -9.77 9.34
N PRO A 351 -22.39 -9.36 10.62
CA PRO A 351 -23.57 -9.53 11.46
C PRO A 351 -24.72 -8.57 11.05
N ASP A 352 -25.97 -8.91 11.40
CA ASP A 352 -27.16 -8.12 11.07
C ASP A 352 -27.14 -6.66 11.54
N THR A 353 -26.33 -6.36 12.55
CA THR A 353 -26.11 -5.00 13.08
C THR A 353 -25.21 -4.13 12.20
N VAL A 354 -24.50 -4.74 11.26
CA VAL A 354 -23.58 -4.06 10.33
C VAL A 354 -24.20 -3.99 8.96
N GLU A 355 -24.00 -2.88 8.28
CA GLU A 355 -24.45 -2.65 6.93
C GLU A 355 -23.25 -2.39 6.02
N GLU A 356 -23.20 -3.07 4.87
CA GLU A 356 -22.26 -2.78 3.81
C GLU A 356 -22.63 -1.46 3.14
N THR A 357 -21.64 -0.57 3.03
CA THR A 357 -21.83 0.76 2.44
C THR A 357 -21.12 0.93 1.10
N HIS A 358 -20.01 0.21 0.89
CA HIS A 358 -19.21 0.31 -0.33
C HIS A 358 -18.80 -1.08 -0.80
N VAL A 359 -18.77 -1.26 -2.14
CA VAL A 359 -18.38 -2.51 -2.79
C VAL A 359 -17.48 -2.25 -3.99
N SER A 360 -16.44 -3.08 -4.15
CA SER A 360 -15.57 -3.07 -5.33
C SER A 360 -16.34 -3.51 -6.58
N LEU A 361 -16.25 -2.73 -7.66
CA LEU A 361 -16.84 -3.11 -8.94
C LEU A 361 -15.93 -4.04 -9.76
N PHE A 362 -14.72 -4.34 -9.29
CA PHE A 362 -13.85 -5.31 -9.95
C PHE A 362 -14.19 -6.75 -9.59
N ASP A 363 -14.49 -7.01 -8.32
CA ASP A 363 -14.64 -8.38 -7.79
C ASP A 363 -15.76 -8.54 -6.76
N GLY A 364 -16.50 -7.47 -6.43
CA GLY A 364 -17.58 -7.50 -5.47
C GLY A 364 -17.14 -7.55 -4.01
N SER A 365 -15.84 -7.40 -3.71
CA SER A 365 -15.34 -7.40 -2.33
C SER A 365 -15.88 -6.21 -1.53
N ASN A 366 -16.07 -6.41 -0.22
CA ASN A 366 -16.50 -5.35 0.69
C ASN A 366 -15.47 -4.22 0.74
N CYS A 367 -15.93 -2.99 0.56
CA CYS A 367 -15.10 -1.78 0.59
C CYS A 367 -15.55 -0.75 1.64
N GLY A 368 -16.57 -1.07 2.45
CA GLY A 368 -16.99 -0.20 3.52
C GLY A 368 -18.17 -0.75 4.30
N ILE A 369 -18.21 -0.42 5.59
CA ILE A 369 -19.28 -0.81 6.51
C ILE A 369 -19.70 0.35 7.40
N ARG A 370 -20.92 0.27 7.95
CA ARG A 370 -21.37 1.09 9.06
C ARG A 370 -22.10 0.26 10.12
N LEU A 371 -21.97 0.67 11.39
CA LEU A 371 -22.74 0.09 12.47
C LEU A 371 -24.10 0.78 12.57
N LYS A 372 -25.19 0.03 12.43
CA LYS A 372 -26.56 0.56 12.49
C LYS A 372 -26.83 1.22 13.84
N GLY A 373 -27.33 2.46 13.82
CA GLY A 373 -27.72 3.19 15.02
C GLY A 373 -26.57 3.82 15.81
N LYS A 374 -25.32 3.75 15.32
CA LYS A 374 -24.16 4.42 15.93
C LYS A 374 -23.37 5.24 14.90
N PRO A 375 -22.65 6.29 15.30
CA PRO A 375 -21.82 7.12 14.40
C PRO A 375 -20.49 6.42 14.09
N VAL A 376 -20.55 5.20 13.58
CA VAL A 376 -19.39 4.34 13.36
C VAL A 376 -19.42 3.84 11.92
N PHE A 377 -18.39 4.17 11.14
CA PHE A 377 -18.24 3.70 9.77
C PHE A 377 -16.77 3.50 9.39
N SER A 378 -16.53 2.77 8.33
CA SER A 378 -15.18 2.55 7.83
C SER A 378 -15.17 2.23 6.34
N VAL A 379 -14.00 2.45 5.71
CA VAL A 379 -13.76 2.17 4.29
C VAL A 379 -12.45 1.40 4.11
N GLN A 380 -12.45 0.46 3.15
CA GLN A 380 -11.29 -0.35 2.82
C GLN A 380 -10.29 0.44 1.97
N HIS A 381 -10.79 1.32 1.12
CA HIS A 381 -9.95 2.19 0.30
C HIS A 381 -9.31 3.31 1.11
N HIS A 382 -8.39 4.02 0.47
CA HIS A 382 -7.66 5.15 1.04
C HIS A 382 -8.33 6.47 0.62
N PRO A 383 -9.23 7.05 1.45
CA PRO A 383 -9.93 8.30 1.10
C PRO A 383 -8.98 9.49 1.02
N GLU A 384 -7.80 9.39 1.65
CA GLU A 384 -6.75 10.40 1.61
C GLU A 384 -5.98 10.41 0.29
N ALA A 385 -6.17 9.42 -0.59
CA ALA A 385 -5.37 9.23 -1.81
C ALA A 385 -3.85 9.14 -1.50
N SER A 386 -3.03 9.93 -2.19
CA SER A 386 -1.57 10.00 -2.01
C SER A 386 -0.85 8.65 -2.19
N PRO A 387 -0.77 8.18 -3.48
CA PRO A 387 -1.32 8.82 -4.67
C PRO A 387 -2.79 8.47 -4.92
N GLY A 388 -3.44 9.22 -5.80
CA GLY A 388 -4.73 8.82 -6.35
C GLY A 388 -5.75 9.95 -6.48
N PRO A 389 -6.98 9.60 -6.92
CA PRO A 389 -8.10 10.52 -7.02
C PRO A 389 -8.58 11.00 -5.66
N GLN A 390 -9.23 12.16 -5.66
CA GLN A 390 -9.72 12.82 -4.46
C GLN A 390 -11.24 12.64 -4.27
N ASP A 391 -11.84 11.71 -4.98
CA ASP A 391 -13.30 11.48 -4.99
C ASP A 391 -13.86 11.22 -3.59
N SER A 392 -13.08 10.59 -2.72
CA SER A 392 -13.51 10.17 -1.38
C SER A 392 -13.09 11.13 -0.25
N TYR A 393 -12.51 12.31 -0.54
CA TYR A 393 -12.11 13.28 0.49
C TYR A 393 -13.26 13.70 1.41
N TYR A 394 -14.49 13.74 0.89
CA TYR A 394 -15.69 14.06 1.65
C TYR A 394 -15.94 13.12 2.85
N LEU A 395 -15.34 11.95 2.89
CA LEU A 395 -15.47 11.02 4.03
C LEU A 395 -14.83 11.60 5.31
N PHE A 396 -13.76 12.38 5.18
CA PHE A 396 -13.19 13.11 6.32
C PHE A 396 -14.10 14.25 6.79
N GLU A 397 -14.75 14.97 5.86
CA GLU A 397 -15.73 16.00 6.18
C GLU A 397 -16.96 15.37 6.86
N ARG A 398 -17.49 14.25 6.30
CA ARG A 398 -18.58 13.47 6.91
C ARG A 398 -18.23 13.06 8.36
N PHE A 399 -17.01 12.59 8.59
CA PHE A 399 -16.55 12.24 9.94
C PHE A 399 -16.48 13.46 10.85
N ALA A 400 -15.94 14.58 10.39
CA ALA A 400 -15.87 15.83 11.16
C ALA A 400 -17.25 16.43 11.51
N GLU A 401 -18.28 16.18 10.68
CA GLU A 401 -19.66 16.54 10.99
C GLU A 401 -20.28 15.68 12.11
N MET A 402 -19.82 14.43 12.27
CA MET A 402 -20.27 13.53 13.35
C MET A 402 -19.58 13.85 14.68
N VAL A 403 -18.35 14.37 14.62
CA VAL A 403 -17.56 14.83 15.75
C VAL A 403 -18.04 16.23 16.20
#